data_2509af6a47f27e597239e8c45a98aa82
#
_entry.id   2509af6a47f27e597239e8c45a98aa82
#
_cell.length_a   1.000
_cell.length_b   1.000
_cell.length_c   1.000
_cell.angle_alpha   90.00
_cell.angle_beta   90.00
_cell.angle_gamma   90.00
#
_symmetry.space_group_name_H-M   'P 1'
#
loop_
_entity.id
_entity.type
_entity.pdbx_description
1 polymer ?
#
loop_
_entity_poly.entity_id
_entity_poly.type
_entity_poly.pdbx_seq_one_letter_code
_entity_poly.pdbx_strand_id
1 'polypeptide(L)'
;MKKIILIGAGGHAKSCIDVIHQTGKFKIIGFIGEKKEVNNKICGYKVLGIESDVPAFLKKGVKHALITLGSYKDPKKRSILFNYFKKKKFIFPKIISPRAYISDLSKIGEGTIVMHDAIVNSNTKIGSNCIINTKSLIEHDCFIENNVHVSTGTIINGSVKIGSNSFIGSGTVVKNNLIIKPGTFIKMGSVLKK
;
A
#
# COMPACT_ATOMS: atom_id res chain seq x y z
N MET A 1 22.11 -1.70 0.31
CA MET A 1 20.63 -1.52 0.38
C MET A 1 20.27 -0.05 0.18
N LYS A 2 19.20 0.25 -0.58
CA LYS A 2 18.71 1.62 -0.77
C LYS A 2 18.04 2.13 0.51
N LYS A 3 18.35 3.38 0.93
CA LYS A 3 17.70 4.01 2.09
C LYS A 3 16.24 4.32 1.78
N ILE A 4 15.30 3.93 2.67
CA ILE A 4 13.88 4.21 2.56
C ILE A 4 13.35 4.84 3.85
N ILE A 5 12.48 5.85 3.71
CA ILE A 5 11.75 6.46 4.81
C ILE A 5 10.28 6.05 4.75
N LEU A 6 9.67 5.79 5.90
CA LEU A 6 8.28 5.38 6.01
C LEU A 6 7.42 6.58 6.42
N ILE A 7 6.24 6.71 5.80
CA ILE A 7 5.35 7.85 6.02
C ILE A 7 4.09 7.35 6.70
N GLY A 8 3.95 7.68 7.98
CA GLY A 8 2.88 7.22 8.86
C GLY A 8 3.31 6.10 9.79
N ALA A 9 3.12 6.31 11.08
CA ALA A 9 3.68 5.54 12.20
C ALA A 9 2.61 4.70 12.94
N GLY A 10 1.54 4.30 12.24
CA GLY A 10 0.43 3.53 12.80
C GLY A 10 0.62 2.00 12.77
N GLY A 11 -0.45 1.26 13.11
CA GLY A 11 -0.41 -0.22 13.17
C GLY A 11 0.00 -0.90 11.86
N HIS A 12 -0.49 -0.41 10.72
CA HIS A 12 -0.13 -0.95 9.39
C HIS A 12 1.38 -0.85 9.10
N ALA A 13 2.06 0.16 9.65
CA ALA A 13 3.50 0.33 9.50
C ALA A 13 4.29 -0.87 10.02
N LYS A 14 3.84 -1.53 11.09
CA LYS A 14 4.50 -2.72 11.66
C LYS A 14 4.57 -3.86 10.63
N SER A 15 3.46 -4.13 9.95
CA SER A 15 3.41 -5.14 8.89
C SER A 15 4.22 -4.73 7.66
N CYS A 16 4.23 -3.43 7.30
CA CYS A 16 5.07 -2.94 6.21
C CYS A 16 6.56 -3.14 6.49
N ILE A 17 7.02 -2.90 7.74
CA ILE A 17 8.42 -3.13 8.15
C ILE A 17 8.81 -4.58 7.89
N ASP A 18 7.97 -5.53 8.31
CA ASP A 18 8.25 -6.96 8.13
C ASP A 18 8.43 -7.32 6.65
N VAL A 19 7.50 -6.89 5.79
CA VAL A 19 7.64 -7.10 4.34
C VAL A 19 8.92 -6.47 3.80
N ILE A 20 9.23 -5.22 4.19
CA ILE A 20 10.45 -4.54 3.71
C ILE A 20 11.71 -5.31 4.12
N HIS A 21 11.79 -5.81 5.36
CA HIS A 21 12.90 -6.62 5.83
C HIS A 21 13.07 -7.89 4.99
N GLN A 22 11.99 -8.60 4.73
CA GLN A 22 12.03 -9.83 3.95
C GLN A 22 12.42 -9.60 2.49
N THR A 23 12.20 -8.41 1.91
CA THR A 23 12.72 -8.10 0.57
C THR A 23 14.24 -8.02 0.49
N GLY A 24 14.92 -7.68 1.58
CA GLY A 24 16.36 -7.47 1.63
C GLY A 24 16.89 -6.28 0.79
N LYS A 25 16.00 -5.49 0.18
CA LYS A 25 16.37 -4.44 -0.81
C LYS A 25 16.56 -3.06 -0.20
N PHE A 26 15.95 -2.81 0.96
CA PHE A 26 15.89 -1.49 1.57
C PHE A 26 16.39 -1.47 3.02
N LYS A 27 17.08 -0.38 3.39
CA LYS A 27 17.42 -0.04 4.77
C LYS A 27 16.44 1.02 5.24
N ILE A 28 15.57 0.69 6.19
CA ILE A 28 14.64 1.64 6.81
C ILE A 28 15.45 2.62 7.64
N ILE A 29 15.25 3.93 7.40
CA ILE A 29 15.93 5.01 8.13
C ILE A 29 15.10 5.46 9.34
N GLY A 30 13.78 5.42 9.24
CA GLY A 30 12.83 5.82 10.27
C GLY A 30 11.52 6.27 9.64
N PHE A 31 10.75 7.05 10.40
CA PHE A 31 9.43 7.52 10.01
C PHE A 31 9.36 9.04 9.87
N ILE A 32 8.46 9.48 8.99
CA ILE A 32 7.81 10.78 9.03
C ILE A 32 6.42 10.55 9.62
N GLY A 33 6.06 11.30 10.65
CA GLY A 33 4.80 11.15 11.37
C GLY A 33 4.16 12.47 11.74
N GLU A 34 3.20 12.45 12.65
CA GLU A 34 2.61 13.65 13.23
C GLU A 34 3.55 14.27 14.30
N LYS A 35 3.40 15.57 14.57
CA LYS A 35 4.25 16.29 15.55
C LYS A 35 4.30 15.60 16.92
N LYS A 36 3.17 15.10 17.40
CA LYS A 36 3.08 14.37 18.68
C LYS A 36 3.77 13.01 18.69
N GLU A 37 4.09 12.46 17.51
CA GLU A 37 4.72 11.15 17.37
C GLU A 37 6.27 11.26 17.29
N VAL A 38 6.80 12.47 17.08
CA VAL A 38 8.24 12.70 16.94
C VAL A 38 8.98 12.17 18.17
N ASN A 39 10.10 11.48 17.93
CA ASN A 39 10.90 10.74 18.89
C ASN A 39 10.32 9.41 19.39
N ASN A 40 9.05 9.08 19.15
CA ASN A 40 8.51 7.75 19.42
C ASN A 40 9.22 6.70 18.55
N LYS A 41 9.21 5.46 19.02
CA LYS A 41 9.75 4.31 18.28
C LYS A 41 8.67 3.30 17.93
N ILE A 42 8.73 2.76 16.72
CA ILE A 42 7.86 1.68 16.23
C ILE A 42 8.76 0.58 15.68
N CYS A 43 8.69 -0.60 16.27
CA CYS A 43 9.55 -1.74 15.95
C CYS A 43 11.03 -1.34 15.85
N GLY A 44 11.52 -0.53 16.80
CA GLY A 44 12.91 -0.06 16.86
C GLY A 44 13.23 1.16 16.00
N TYR A 45 12.37 1.55 15.07
CA TYR A 45 12.58 2.72 14.20
C TYR A 45 11.96 3.98 14.77
N LYS A 46 12.72 5.08 14.75
CA LYS A 46 12.33 6.37 15.31
C LYS A 46 11.47 7.18 14.34
N VAL A 47 10.50 7.92 14.85
CA VAL A 47 9.85 9.01 14.11
C VAL A 47 10.81 10.20 14.13
N LEU A 48 11.39 10.49 12.96
CA LEU A 48 12.52 11.42 12.81
C LEU A 48 12.08 12.86 12.56
N GLY A 49 10.82 13.08 12.24
CA GLY A 49 10.30 14.40 11.95
C GLY A 49 8.89 14.34 11.33
N ILE A 50 8.47 15.48 10.82
CA ILE A 50 7.18 15.71 10.20
C ILE A 50 7.32 16.06 8.71
N GLU A 51 6.22 16.28 8.02
CA GLU A 51 6.22 16.55 6.56
C GLU A 51 7.08 17.77 6.16
N SER A 52 7.20 18.80 7.00
CA SER A 52 8.06 19.97 6.73
C SER A 52 9.56 19.64 6.71
N ASP A 53 9.98 18.57 7.38
CA ASP A 53 11.40 18.19 7.50
C ASP A 53 11.91 17.40 6.28
N VAL A 54 11.04 17.06 5.38
CA VAL A 54 11.30 16.24 4.18
C VAL A 54 12.48 16.71 3.33
N PRO A 55 12.66 18.04 3.06
CA PRO A 55 13.81 18.51 2.29
C PRO A 55 15.16 18.12 2.88
N ALA A 56 15.26 18.04 4.20
CA ALA A 56 16.49 17.64 4.89
C ALA A 56 16.85 16.16 4.62
N PHE A 57 15.85 15.29 4.51
CA PHE A 57 16.08 13.87 4.20
C PHE A 57 16.58 13.67 2.78
N LEU A 58 16.03 14.41 1.81
CA LEU A 58 16.49 14.39 0.41
C LEU A 58 17.96 14.84 0.31
N LYS A 59 18.35 15.92 1.00
CA LYS A 59 19.74 16.40 1.06
C LYS A 59 20.67 15.33 1.65
N LYS A 60 20.20 14.50 2.59
CA LYS A 60 20.95 13.37 3.17
C LYS A 60 20.92 12.11 2.30
N GLY A 61 20.43 12.21 1.06
CA GLY A 61 20.38 11.09 0.09
C GLY A 61 19.29 10.05 0.33
N VAL A 62 18.28 10.34 1.16
CA VAL A 62 17.10 9.46 1.35
C VAL A 62 16.08 9.78 0.27
N LYS A 63 16.12 9.04 -0.83
CA LYS A 63 15.27 9.29 -2.02
C LYS A 63 14.03 8.41 -2.11
N HIS A 64 13.97 7.28 -1.38
CA HIS A 64 12.85 6.34 -1.46
C HIS A 64 11.93 6.53 -0.26
N ALA A 65 10.62 6.42 -0.51
CA ALA A 65 9.59 6.49 0.50
C ALA A 65 8.51 5.43 0.28
N LEU A 66 7.80 5.07 1.35
CA LEU A 66 6.58 4.25 1.31
C LEU A 66 5.55 4.87 2.24
N ILE A 67 4.30 4.99 1.77
CA ILE A 67 3.19 5.37 2.64
C ILE A 67 2.79 4.14 3.46
N THR A 68 2.92 4.21 4.77
CA THR A 68 2.62 3.13 5.72
C THR A 68 1.35 3.37 6.55
N LEU A 69 0.52 4.33 6.11
CA LEU A 69 -0.84 4.51 6.62
C LEU A 69 -1.80 3.51 5.98
N GLY A 70 -2.67 2.90 6.77
CA GLY A 70 -3.84 2.19 6.24
C GLY A 70 -4.90 3.18 5.72
N SER A 71 -5.87 2.67 4.94
CA SER A 71 -6.93 3.50 4.32
C SER A 71 -8.29 3.38 5.00
N TYR A 72 -8.39 2.69 6.13
CA TYR A 72 -9.69 2.39 6.78
C TYR A 72 -10.44 3.63 7.26
N LYS A 73 -9.74 4.55 7.94
CA LYS A 73 -10.37 5.76 8.53
C LYS A 73 -10.49 6.91 7.56
N ASP A 74 -9.49 7.07 6.69
CA ASP A 74 -9.42 8.17 5.73
C ASP A 74 -8.65 7.71 4.47
N PRO A 75 -9.38 7.22 3.47
CA PRO A 75 -8.76 6.80 2.20
C PRO A 75 -8.04 7.94 1.48
N LYS A 76 -8.51 9.19 1.66
CA LYS A 76 -7.93 10.37 0.99
C LYS A 76 -6.59 10.78 1.58
N LYS A 77 -6.38 10.63 2.89
CA LYS A 77 -5.12 11.01 3.56
C LYS A 77 -3.91 10.32 2.91
N ARG A 78 -4.05 9.03 2.59
CA ARG A 78 -2.98 8.26 1.93
C ARG A 78 -2.63 8.83 0.54
N SER A 79 -3.63 9.16 -0.28
CA SER A 79 -3.41 9.73 -1.61
C SER A 79 -2.83 11.15 -1.56
N ILE A 80 -3.27 11.98 -0.62
CA ILE A 80 -2.73 13.32 -0.40
C ILE A 80 -1.22 13.25 -0.09
N LEU A 81 -0.83 12.41 0.86
CA LEU A 81 0.57 12.23 1.24
C LEU A 81 1.40 11.68 0.07
N PHE A 82 0.91 10.68 -0.63
CA PHE A 82 1.60 10.12 -1.79
C PHE A 82 1.91 11.22 -2.83
N ASN A 83 0.89 12.02 -3.19
CA ASN A 83 1.05 13.10 -4.16
C ASN A 83 1.99 14.21 -3.65
N TYR A 84 1.89 14.58 -2.37
CA TYR A 84 2.77 15.57 -1.76
C TYR A 84 4.24 15.14 -1.85
N PHE A 85 4.57 13.92 -1.44
CA PHE A 85 5.94 13.42 -1.47
C PHE A 85 6.44 13.17 -2.90
N LYS A 86 5.56 12.80 -3.84
CA LYS A 86 5.90 12.72 -5.27
C LYS A 86 6.32 14.08 -5.83
N LYS A 87 5.59 15.15 -5.50
CA LYS A 87 5.96 16.53 -5.87
C LYS A 87 7.32 16.93 -5.28
N LYS A 88 7.70 16.40 -4.12
CA LYS A 88 9.02 16.59 -3.49
C LYS A 88 10.10 15.68 -4.10
N LYS A 89 9.82 14.97 -5.21
CA LYS A 89 10.78 14.12 -5.93
C LYS A 89 11.20 12.84 -5.20
N PHE A 90 10.40 12.34 -4.25
CA PHE A 90 10.60 10.99 -3.71
C PHE A 90 10.22 9.93 -4.74
N ILE A 91 10.97 8.83 -4.72
CA ILE A 91 10.73 7.62 -5.50
C ILE A 91 9.94 6.66 -4.63
N PHE A 92 8.82 6.17 -5.14
CA PHE A 92 7.98 5.20 -4.44
C PHE A 92 8.17 3.81 -5.06
N PRO A 93 9.03 2.95 -4.47
CA PRO A 93 9.22 1.60 -4.98
C PRO A 93 7.95 0.75 -4.78
N LYS A 94 7.79 -0.25 -5.63
CA LYS A 94 6.89 -1.38 -5.34
C LYS A 94 7.52 -2.19 -4.22
N ILE A 95 6.77 -2.48 -3.18
CA ILE A 95 7.21 -3.35 -2.10
C ILE A 95 6.38 -4.64 -2.20
N ILE A 96 7.00 -5.72 -2.61
CA ILE A 96 6.32 -7.00 -2.83
C ILE A 96 6.94 -8.01 -1.90
N SER A 97 6.13 -8.64 -1.07
CA SER A 97 6.56 -9.74 -0.22
C SER A 97 7.15 -10.87 -1.05
N PRO A 98 8.31 -11.45 -0.67
CA PRO A 98 8.82 -12.64 -1.33
C PRO A 98 7.88 -13.86 -1.19
N ARG A 99 6.91 -13.81 -0.28
CA ARG A 99 5.88 -14.84 -0.09
C ARG A 99 4.59 -14.56 -0.89
N ALA A 100 4.50 -13.45 -1.62
CA ALA A 100 3.38 -13.18 -2.50
C ALA A 100 3.63 -13.82 -3.87
N TYR A 101 2.56 -14.32 -4.49
CA TYR A 101 2.60 -14.72 -5.89
C TYR A 101 2.09 -13.58 -6.78
N ILE A 102 2.89 -13.17 -7.73
CA ILE A 102 2.51 -12.20 -8.76
C ILE A 102 2.79 -12.82 -10.12
N SER A 103 1.75 -12.99 -10.92
CA SER A 103 1.89 -13.46 -12.30
C SER A 103 2.77 -12.49 -13.12
N ASP A 104 3.68 -13.04 -13.93
CA ASP A 104 4.57 -12.26 -14.82
C ASP A 104 3.79 -11.42 -15.84
N LEU A 105 2.55 -11.81 -16.16
CA LEU A 105 1.65 -11.06 -17.04
C LEU A 105 0.95 -9.88 -16.36
N SER A 106 1.14 -9.73 -15.03
CA SER A 106 0.49 -8.67 -14.24
C SER A 106 1.36 -7.45 -14.07
N LYS A 107 0.73 -6.30 -13.81
CA LYS A 107 1.42 -5.03 -13.63
C LYS A 107 1.05 -4.42 -12.27
N ILE A 108 2.07 -4.04 -11.50
CA ILE A 108 1.90 -3.38 -10.20
C ILE A 108 2.44 -1.94 -10.31
N GLY A 109 1.67 -0.96 -9.87
CA GLY A 109 2.06 0.45 -9.86
C GLY A 109 3.04 0.81 -8.74
N GLU A 110 3.67 1.98 -8.87
CA GLU A 110 4.62 2.50 -7.89
C GLU A 110 3.98 2.77 -6.53
N GLY A 111 4.75 2.65 -5.44
CA GLY A 111 4.26 2.87 -4.07
C GLY A 111 3.25 1.84 -3.58
N THR A 112 2.88 0.87 -4.40
CA THR A 112 2.01 -0.22 -4.01
C THR A 112 2.78 -1.23 -3.17
N ILE A 113 2.15 -1.65 -2.07
CA ILE A 113 2.65 -2.75 -1.24
C ILE A 113 1.77 -3.98 -1.42
N VAL A 114 2.43 -5.13 -1.67
CA VAL A 114 1.80 -6.46 -1.70
C VAL A 114 2.32 -7.25 -0.51
N MET A 115 1.40 -7.62 0.37
CA MET A 115 1.71 -8.25 1.64
C MET A 115 1.92 -9.77 1.49
N HIS A 116 2.25 -10.44 2.60
CA HIS A 116 2.51 -11.87 2.62
C HIS A 116 1.31 -12.68 2.13
N ASP A 117 1.60 -13.73 1.37
CA ASP A 117 0.66 -14.73 0.86
C ASP A 117 -0.48 -14.14 0.01
N ALA A 118 -0.34 -12.90 -0.45
CA ALA A 118 -1.25 -12.34 -1.43
C ALA A 118 -0.99 -12.94 -2.81
N ILE A 119 -2.05 -13.15 -3.58
CA ILE A 119 -1.99 -13.71 -4.94
C ILE A 119 -2.57 -12.68 -5.92
N VAL A 120 -1.82 -12.43 -7.00
CA VAL A 120 -2.25 -11.59 -8.12
C VAL A 120 -2.09 -12.40 -9.41
N ASN A 121 -3.21 -12.81 -9.98
CA ASN A 121 -3.27 -13.67 -11.15
C ASN A 121 -3.11 -12.92 -12.48
N SER A 122 -3.07 -13.67 -13.57
CA SER A 122 -2.68 -13.25 -14.90
C SER A 122 -3.44 -12.04 -15.43
N ASN A 123 -2.74 -11.18 -16.19
CA ASN A 123 -3.27 -10.00 -16.87
C ASN A 123 -3.94 -8.96 -15.93
N THR A 124 -3.73 -9.07 -14.62
CA THR A 124 -4.24 -8.11 -13.64
C THR A 124 -3.39 -6.86 -13.61
N LYS A 125 -4.03 -5.68 -13.57
CA LYS A 125 -3.36 -4.39 -13.47
C LYS A 125 -3.72 -3.72 -12.16
N ILE A 126 -2.72 -3.42 -11.35
CA ILE A 126 -2.86 -2.73 -10.06
C ILE A 126 -2.16 -1.38 -10.16
N GLY A 127 -2.89 -0.33 -9.83
CA GLY A 127 -2.42 1.05 -9.86
C GLY A 127 -1.39 1.38 -8.80
N SER A 128 -1.10 2.65 -8.65
CA SER A 128 -0.12 3.18 -7.72
C SER A 128 -0.68 3.36 -6.31
N ASN A 129 0.21 3.32 -5.31
CA ASN A 129 -0.12 3.57 -3.91
C ASN A 129 -1.22 2.67 -3.34
N CYS A 130 -1.39 1.46 -3.86
CA CYS A 130 -2.35 0.48 -3.37
C CYS A 130 -1.81 -0.32 -2.19
N ILE A 131 -2.71 -0.94 -1.44
CA ILE A 131 -2.42 -1.95 -0.44
C ILE A 131 -3.13 -3.23 -0.88
N ILE A 132 -2.36 -4.26 -1.23
CA ILE A 132 -2.83 -5.61 -1.47
C ILE A 132 -2.44 -6.41 -0.23
N ASN A 133 -3.41 -6.57 0.68
CA ASN A 133 -3.10 -6.99 2.03
C ASN A 133 -2.93 -8.52 2.14
N THR A 134 -2.48 -8.97 3.31
CA THR A 134 -2.16 -10.38 3.62
C THR A 134 -3.27 -11.33 3.20
N LYS A 135 -2.89 -12.41 2.49
CA LYS A 135 -3.80 -13.47 2.01
C LYS A 135 -4.95 -12.98 1.14
N SER A 136 -4.86 -11.80 0.51
CA SER A 136 -5.84 -11.41 -0.49
C SER A 136 -5.58 -12.13 -1.81
N LEU A 137 -6.65 -12.50 -2.50
CA LEU A 137 -6.63 -13.11 -3.82
C LEU A 137 -7.25 -12.15 -4.84
N ILE A 138 -6.50 -11.81 -5.88
CA ILE A 138 -6.99 -11.05 -7.02
C ILE A 138 -6.83 -11.92 -8.26
N GLU A 139 -7.96 -12.32 -8.83
CA GLU A 139 -8.02 -13.17 -10.00
C GLU A 139 -7.65 -12.46 -11.30
N HIS A 140 -7.64 -13.23 -12.40
CA HIS A 140 -7.23 -12.79 -13.73
C HIS A 140 -8.05 -11.60 -14.26
N ASP A 141 -7.45 -10.81 -15.16
CA ASP A 141 -8.08 -9.70 -15.90
C ASP A 141 -8.66 -8.58 -15.03
N CYS A 142 -8.28 -8.51 -13.74
CA CYS A 142 -8.76 -7.46 -12.86
C CYS A 142 -8.06 -6.12 -13.14
N PHE A 143 -8.78 -5.03 -12.91
CA PHE A 143 -8.27 -3.67 -12.99
C PHE A 143 -8.51 -2.94 -11.68
N ILE A 144 -7.46 -2.78 -10.88
CA ILE A 144 -7.47 -2.09 -9.60
C ILE A 144 -6.82 -0.72 -9.81
N GLU A 145 -7.59 0.35 -9.67
CA GLU A 145 -7.09 1.71 -9.86
C GLU A 145 -6.18 2.17 -8.70
N ASN A 146 -5.80 3.46 -8.71
CA ASN A 146 -4.86 4.01 -7.73
C ASN A 146 -5.46 4.13 -6.32
N ASN A 147 -4.61 4.04 -5.29
CA ASN A 147 -4.98 4.26 -3.89
C ASN A 147 -6.05 3.29 -3.35
N VAL A 148 -6.21 2.13 -3.96
CA VAL A 148 -7.15 1.11 -3.50
C VAL A 148 -6.52 0.29 -2.37
N HIS A 149 -7.31 -0.03 -1.36
CA HIS A 149 -6.94 -0.97 -0.31
C HIS A 149 -7.81 -2.23 -0.41
N VAL A 150 -7.23 -3.31 -0.92
CA VAL A 150 -7.79 -4.67 -0.82
C VAL A 150 -7.31 -5.25 0.50
N SER A 151 -8.23 -5.42 1.46
CA SER A 151 -7.88 -5.78 2.83
C SER A 151 -7.63 -7.29 2.98
N THR A 152 -7.25 -7.70 4.19
CA THR A 152 -6.81 -9.08 4.51
C THR A 152 -7.84 -10.13 4.10
N GLY A 153 -7.40 -11.19 3.42
CA GLY A 153 -8.23 -12.32 3.04
C GLY A 153 -9.37 -12.02 2.07
N THR A 154 -9.32 -10.89 1.37
CA THR A 154 -10.32 -10.50 0.36
C THR A 154 -10.15 -11.34 -0.90
N ILE A 155 -11.25 -11.77 -1.51
CA ILE A 155 -11.29 -12.49 -2.79
C ILE A 155 -11.93 -11.60 -3.84
N ILE A 156 -11.16 -11.21 -4.85
CA ILE A 156 -11.61 -10.47 -6.02
C ILE A 156 -11.59 -11.43 -7.20
N ASN A 157 -12.77 -11.85 -7.67
CA ASN A 157 -12.88 -12.77 -8.81
C ASN A 157 -12.57 -12.08 -10.14
N GLY A 158 -12.48 -12.89 -11.21
CA GLY A 158 -11.98 -12.44 -12.51
C GLY A 158 -12.73 -11.26 -13.13
N SER A 159 -11.98 -10.43 -13.86
CA SER A 159 -12.48 -9.28 -14.63
C SER A 159 -13.17 -8.19 -13.79
N VAL A 160 -12.90 -8.12 -12.49
CA VAL A 160 -13.42 -7.05 -11.61
C VAL A 160 -12.65 -5.76 -11.83
N LYS A 161 -13.37 -4.63 -11.87
CA LYS A 161 -12.79 -3.29 -11.89
C LYS A 161 -13.07 -2.58 -10.58
N ILE A 162 -12.03 -2.06 -9.92
CA ILE A 162 -12.15 -1.31 -8.66
C ILE A 162 -11.63 0.10 -8.86
N GLY A 163 -12.53 1.08 -8.72
CA GLY A 163 -12.20 2.49 -8.88
C GLY A 163 -11.33 3.05 -7.76
N SER A 164 -10.61 4.11 -8.06
CA SER A 164 -9.63 4.76 -7.20
C SER A 164 -10.17 5.14 -5.82
N ASN A 165 -9.28 5.16 -4.82
CA ASN A 165 -9.59 5.53 -3.44
C ASN A 165 -10.66 4.64 -2.77
N SER A 166 -10.86 3.43 -3.24
CA SER A 166 -11.80 2.46 -2.65
C SER A 166 -11.13 1.62 -1.57
N PHE A 167 -11.94 1.21 -0.60
CA PHE A 167 -11.57 0.28 0.47
C PHE A 167 -12.44 -0.97 0.41
N ILE A 168 -11.82 -2.13 0.27
CA ILE A 168 -12.49 -3.43 0.27
C ILE A 168 -12.15 -4.13 1.58
N GLY A 169 -13.15 -4.29 2.44
CA GLY A 169 -12.98 -4.82 3.80
C GLY A 169 -12.53 -6.28 3.85
N SER A 170 -11.89 -6.66 4.94
CA SER A 170 -11.33 -8.00 5.13
C SER A 170 -12.37 -9.10 4.91
N GLY A 171 -11.96 -10.20 4.27
CA GLY A 171 -12.83 -11.36 4.00
C GLY A 171 -13.98 -11.09 3.03
N THR A 172 -13.97 -9.96 2.32
CA THR A 172 -14.97 -9.66 1.28
C THR A 172 -14.77 -10.58 0.08
N VAL A 173 -15.88 -11.05 -0.51
CA VAL A 173 -15.88 -11.79 -1.77
C VAL A 173 -16.60 -10.95 -2.83
N VAL A 174 -15.93 -10.66 -3.94
CA VAL A 174 -16.47 -9.90 -5.08
C VAL A 174 -16.68 -10.84 -6.25
N LYS A 175 -17.92 -10.94 -6.74
CA LYS A 175 -18.28 -11.74 -7.93
C LYS A 175 -17.55 -11.19 -9.16
N ASN A 176 -17.21 -12.07 -10.10
CA ASN A 176 -16.59 -11.71 -11.37
C ASN A 176 -17.38 -10.69 -12.20
N ASN A 177 -16.67 -9.93 -13.03
CA ASN A 177 -17.19 -8.91 -13.94
C ASN A 177 -17.85 -7.69 -13.26
N LEU A 178 -17.70 -7.50 -11.96
CA LEU A 178 -18.26 -6.34 -11.26
C LEU A 178 -17.39 -5.08 -11.43
N ILE A 179 -18.08 -3.94 -11.45
CA ILE A 179 -17.45 -2.62 -11.44
C ILE A 179 -17.77 -1.92 -10.11
N ILE A 180 -16.75 -1.70 -9.31
CA ILE A 180 -16.83 -0.94 -8.04
C ILE A 180 -16.43 0.50 -8.33
N LYS A 181 -17.33 1.45 -8.06
CA LYS A 181 -17.12 2.88 -8.33
C LYS A 181 -15.97 3.46 -7.47
N PRO A 182 -15.30 4.52 -7.94
CA PRO A 182 -14.29 5.21 -7.13
C PRO A 182 -14.83 5.69 -5.77
N GLY A 183 -13.98 5.66 -4.75
CA GLY A 183 -14.32 6.09 -3.39
C GLY A 183 -15.27 5.17 -2.64
N THR A 184 -15.51 3.97 -3.14
CA THR A 184 -16.41 3.01 -2.49
C THR A 184 -15.76 2.42 -1.25
N PHE A 185 -16.53 2.37 -0.15
CA PHE A 185 -16.17 1.68 1.09
C PHE A 185 -17.03 0.42 1.25
N ILE A 186 -16.40 -0.74 1.23
CA ILE A 186 -17.05 -2.04 1.42
C ILE A 186 -16.69 -2.56 2.81
N LYS A 187 -17.70 -2.90 3.61
CA LYS A 187 -17.52 -3.45 4.96
C LYS A 187 -16.86 -4.84 4.89
N MET A 188 -16.17 -5.23 5.96
CA MET A 188 -15.61 -6.58 6.09
C MET A 188 -16.70 -7.65 6.01
N GLY A 189 -16.34 -8.83 5.50
CA GLY A 189 -17.24 -9.99 5.38
C GLY A 189 -18.35 -9.83 4.33
N SER A 190 -18.29 -8.80 3.48
CA SER A 190 -19.32 -8.59 2.45
C SER A 190 -19.22 -9.60 1.32
N VAL A 191 -20.36 -9.94 0.71
CA VAL A 191 -20.44 -10.73 -0.52
C VAL A 191 -21.16 -9.91 -1.58
N LEU A 192 -20.42 -9.49 -2.61
CA LEU A 192 -20.92 -8.67 -3.70
C LEU A 192 -21.33 -9.57 -4.88
N LYS A 193 -22.61 -9.58 -5.20
CA LYS A 193 -23.21 -10.42 -6.26
C LYS A 193 -23.74 -9.62 -7.45
N LYS A 194 -23.94 -8.31 -7.27
CA LYS A 194 -24.49 -7.37 -8.28
C LYS A 194 -23.71 -6.07 -8.22
#